data_fc877b9b8c5c07409f1196f171421744
#
_entry.id   fc877b9b8c5c07409f1196f171421744
#
_cell.length_a   1.000
_cell.length_b   1.000
_cell.length_c   1.000
_cell.angle_alpha   90.00
_cell.angle_beta   90.00
_cell.angle_gamma   90.00
#
_symmetry.space_group_name_H-M   'P 1'
#
loop_
_entity.id
_entity.type
_entity.pdbx_description
1 polymer ?
#
loop_
_entity_poly.entity_id
_entity_poly.type
_entity_poly.pdbx_seq_one_letter_code
_entity_poly.pdbx_strand_id
1 'polypeptide(L)'
;MPAFMPRPHPSFPALHLACLCLLATPAALASAQLPSHRLDNDVVESRVSEVAGGRLLSFALKGKPNFLLIDEAAGDPAVAPDATSGYIRYQGHEVWIGPQREWWVHQDLNPARAAAKATWPPDPWLSLAKYALVEKKQGELVLDSPASPVSGIQLRKRYALVTGKPDSLRLEAEATNRSGKLAGRDIWFNTRVPAHTMAYMPVASQEDLRIEPSGALRYTLGGGLLSLDLPMPGDAPRKGKLFAQPSHGWLAAFRDGQALVIQFAHQPRAAIHPAQGQVELYQDAVADAPGKGMLELEVHAPYVELAPGAAMRASELWTIMPYTGPATRDAHLDFLRRHAAQLGISIP
;
A
#
# COMPACT_ATOMS: atom_id res chain seq x y z
N MET A 1 -52.94 35.91 -81.18
CA MET A 1 -51.80 35.55 -80.37
C MET A 1 -52.27 34.47 -79.39
N PRO A 2 -51.84 33.19 -79.56
CA PRO A 2 -52.33 32.11 -78.73
C PRO A 2 -51.46 31.95 -77.47
N ALA A 3 -52.18 31.69 -76.39
CA ALA A 3 -51.58 31.44 -75.05
C ALA A 3 -50.92 30.06 -74.99
N PHE A 4 -49.74 30.07 -74.45
CA PHE A 4 -48.99 28.82 -74.20
C PHE A 4 -49.43 28.21 -72.85
N MET A 5 -49.94 27.01 -72.84
CA MET A 5 -50.13 26.15 -71.61
C MET A 5 -48.89 25.41 -71.30
N PRO A 6 -48.44 25.35 -70.04
CA PRO A 6 -47.35 24.48 -69.65
C PRO A 6 -47.85 23.01 -69.38
N ARG A 7 -47.04 22.04 -69.80
CA ARG A 7 -47.28 20.59 -69.59
C ARG A 7 -46.94 20.19 -68.14
N PRO A 8 -47.61 19.16 -67.58
CA PRO A 8 -47.29 18.66 -66.25
C PRO A 8 -46.05 17.76 -66.29
N HIS A 9 -45.16 17.92 -65.25
CA HIS A 9 -44.02 17.06 -65.01
C HIS A 9 -44.45 15.83 -64.27
N PRO A 10 -43.81 14.62 -64.53
CA PRO A 10 -44.10 13.38 -63.82
C PRO A 10 -43.43 13.41 -62.45
N SER A 11 -44.21 13.09 -61.42
CA SER A 11 -43.76 12.90 -60.03
C SER A 11 -43.09 11.53 -59.91
N PHE A 12 -41.81 11.51 -59.49
CA PHE A 12 -41.10 10.33 -59.06
C PHE A 12 -41.37 10.06 -57.57
N PRO A 13 -41.57 8.79 -57.14
CA PRO A 13 -41.73 8.46 -55.72
C PRO A 13 -40.37 8.53 -55.03
N ALA A 14 -40.32 9.26 -53.91
CA ALA A 14 -39.14 9.36 -53.02
C ALA A 14 -38.95 8.01 -52.29
N LEU A 15 -37.84 7.36 -52.59
CA LEU A 15 -37.40 6.16 -51.88
C LEU A 15 -36.79 6.61 -50.57
N HIS A 16 -37.47 6.38 -49.43
CA HIS A 16 -36.93 6.61 -48.10
C HIS A 16 -35.94 5.50 -47.73
N LEU A 17 -34.66 5.79 -47.86
CA LEU A 17 -33.58 4.92 -47.37
C LEU A 17 -33.46 5.14 -45.85
N ALA A 18 -34.03 4.19 -45.08
CA ALA A 18 -33.86 4.19 -43.60
C ALA A 18 -32.44 3.74 -43.29
N CYS A 19 -31.58 4.70 -42.95
CA CYS A 19 -30.22 4.44 -42.45
C CYS A 19 -30.33 3.92 -41.01
N LEU A 20 -30.19 2.60 -40.80
CA LEU A 20 -30.11 1.97 -39.50
C LEU A 20 -28.71 2.21 -38.96
N CYS A 21 -28.53 3.29 -38.19
CA CYS A 21 -27.30 3.50 -37.40
C CYS A 21 -27.25 2.48 -36.28
N LEU A 22 -26.51 1.40 -36.47
CA LEU A 22 -26.07 0.53 -35.39
C LEU A 22 -25.13 1.35 -34.47
N LEU A 23 -25.67 1.82 -33.36
CA LEU A 23 -24.87 2.36 -32.25
C LEU A 23 -24.10 1.17 -31.64
N ALA A 24 -22.87 0.94 -32.12
CA ALA A 24 -21.91 0.10 -31.43
C ALA A 24 -21.56 0.83 -30.09
N THR A 25 -22.17 0.38 -28.99
CA THR A 25 -21.70 0.75 -27.64
C THR A 25 -20.28 0.23 -27.51
N PRO A 26 -19.28 1.09 -27.21
CA PRO A 26 -17.95 0.59 -26.90
C PRO A 26 -18.10 -0.29 -25.66
N ALA A 27 -17.83 -1.61 -25.80
CA ALA A 27 -17.61 -2.46 -24.65
C ALA A 27 -16.41 -1.87 -23.91
N ALA A 28 -16.66 -1.24 -22.75
CA ALA A 28 -15.61 -0.90 -21.84
C ALA A 28 -14.88 -2.20 -21.51
N LEU A 29 -13.62 -2.32 -21.95
CA LEU A 29 -12.73 -3.40 -21.52
C LEU A 29 -12.62 -3.22 -20.01
N ALA A 30 -13.37 -4.02 -19.26
CA ALA A 30 -13.20 -4.11 -17.83
C ALA A 30 -11.74 -4.53 -17.61
N SER A 31 -10.94 -3.67 -17.01
CA SER A 31 -9.59 -4.02 -16.58
C SER A 31 -9.70 -5.30 -15.74
N ALA A 32 -9.04 -6.36 -16.17
CA ALA A 32 -9.10 -7.62 -15.45
C ALA A 32 -8.48 -7.43 -14.08
N GLN A 33 -9.29 -7.56 -13.04
CA GLN A 33 -8.79 -7.47 -11.67
C GLN A 33 -7.74 -8.54 -11.42
N LEU A 34 -6.67 -8.20 -10.69
CA LEU A 34 -5.65 -9.16 -10.28
C LEU A 34 -6.30 -10.37 -9.56
N PRO A 35 -5.95 -11.60 -9.94
CA PRO A 35 -6.38 -12.80 -9.23
C PRO A 35 -6.09 -12.65 -7.73
N SER A 36 -7.09 -12.91 -6.89
CA SER A 36 -6.96 -12.68 -5.45
C SER A 36 -7.87 -13.61 -4.63
N HIS A 37 -7.46 -13.85 -3.40
CA HIS A 37 -8.24 -14.54 -2.38
C HIS A 37 -8.99 -13.51 -1.54
N ARG A 38 -10.25 -13.79 -1.24
CA ARG A 38 -11.04 -12.99 -0.29
C ARG A 38 -10.89 -13.54 1.12
N LEU A 39 -10.72 -12.62 2.07
CA LEU A 39 -10.82 -12.85 3.51
C LEU A 39 -11.81 -11.82 4.03
N ASP A 40 -13.04 -12.24 4.29
CA ASP A 40 -14.14 -11.38 4.68
C ASP A 40 -15.01 -12.02 5.76
N ASN A 41 -15.70 -11.18 6.50
CA ASN A 41 -16.74 -11.52 7.46
C ASN A 41 -17.91 -10.52 7.31
N ASP A 42 -18.77 -10.40 8.31
CA ASP A 42 -19.91 -9.48 8.26
C ASP A 42 -19.54 -8.01 8.45
N VAL A 43 -18.31 -7.71 8.89
CA VAL A 43 -17.84 -6.36 9.24
C VAL A 43 -16.79 -5.84 8.25
N VAL A 44 -15.83 -6.67 7.85
CA VAL A 44 -14.73 -6.26 6.97
C VAL A 44 -14.62 -7.15 5.73
N GLU A 45 -14.03 -6.58 4.69
CA GLU A 45 -13.65 -7.29 3.48
C GLU A 45 -12.20 -6.98 3.12
N SER A 46 -11.48 -8.01 2.64
CA SER A 46 -10.11 -7.88 2.17
C SER A 46 -9.80 -8.80 1.00
N ARG A 47 -8.79 -8.43 0.20
CA ARG A 47 -8.30 -9.23 -0.94
C ARG A 47 -6.79 -9.33 -0.89
N VAL A 48 -6.28 -10.55 -1.03
CA VAL A 48 -4.84 -10.85 -1.09
C VAL A 48 -4.53 -11.53 -2.41
N SER A 49 -3.55 -11.01 -3.16
CA SER A 49 -3.11 -11.58 -4.44
C SER A 49 -1.82 -12.38 -4.27
N GLU A 50 -1.87 -13.65 -4.63
CA GLU A 50 -0.68 -14.50 -4.69
C GLU A 50 0.23 -14.15 -5.88
N VAL A 51 -0.36 -13.66 -6.99
CA VAL A 51 0.36 -13.40 -8.24
C VAL A 51 1.11 -12.06 -8.27
N ALA A 52 0.89 -11.21 -7.30
CA ALA A 52 1.52 -9.89 -7.18
C ALA A 52 2.35 -9.77 -5.88
N GLY A 53 3.27 -10.70 -5.64
CA GLY A 53 4.16 -10.67 -4.48
C GLY A 53 3.46 -10.98 -3.15
N GLY A 54 2.38 -11.78 -3.15
CA GLY A 54 1.62 -12.08 -1.93
C GLY A 54 1.07 -10.81 -1.26
N ARG A 55 0.48 -9.91 -2.03
CA ARG A 55 0.12 -8.52 -1.66
C ARG A 55 -1.31 -8.42 -1.15
N LEU A 56 -1.53 -7.65 -0.07
CA LEU A 56 -2.88 -7.24 0.34
C LEU A 56 -3.33 -6.07 -0.56
N LEU A 57 -4.34 -6.31 -1.38
CA LEU A 57 -4.85 -5.33 -2.34
C LEU A 57 -6.00 -4.49 -1.78
N SER A 58 -6.76 -5.02 -0.82
CA SER A 58 -7.83 -4.26 -0.20
C SER A 58 -8.01 -4.64 1.26
N PHE A 59 -8.41 -3.65 2.05
CA PHE A 59 -8.97 -3.80 3.38
C PHE A 59 -9.94 -2.65 3.63
N ALA A 60 -11.17 -2.96 3.99
CA ALA A 60 -12.21 -1.96 4.21
C ALA A 60 -13.30 -2.50 5.14
N LEU A 61 -14.06 -1.61 5.76
CA LEU A 61 -15.37 -1.95 6.26
C LEU A 61 -16.28 -2.38 5.11
N LYS A 62 -17.11 -3.38 5.34
CA LYS A 62 -18.01 -3.92 4.33
C LYS A 62 -18.90 -2.83 3.72
N GLY A 63 -18.88 -2.74 2.39
CA GLY A 63 -19.62 -1.73 1.65
C GLY A 63 -19.00 -0.32 1.65
N LYS A 64 -17.79 -0.16 2.20
CA LYS A 64 -17.02 1.09 2.12
C LYS A 64 -15.95 1.00 1.02
N PRO A 65 -15.47 2.16 0.51
CA PRO A 65 -14.33 2.18 -0.40
C PRO A 65 -13.10 1.50 0.20
N ASN A 66 -12.28 0.88 -0.66
CA ASN A 66 -11.01 0.31 -0.24
C ASN A 66 -10.15 1.37 0.47
N PHE A 67 -9.64 1.05 1.65
CA PHE A 67 -8.77 1.96 2.40
C PHE A 67 -7.40 2.13 1.73
N LEU A 68 -6.92 1.08 1.05
CA LEU A 68 -5.63 1.07 0.40
C LEU A 68 -5.70 1.73 -0.99
N LEU A 69 -4.60 2.38 -1.38
CA LEU A 69 -4.36 2.77 -2.76
C LEU A 69 -3.95 1.53 -3.54
N ILE A 70 -4.59 1.26 -4.68
CA ILE A 70 -4.24 0.18 -5.61
C ILE A 70 -4.22 0.69 -7.05
N ASP A 71 -3.44 0.03 -7.89
CA ASP A 71 -3.45 0.21 -9.34
C ASP A 71 -3.59 -1.18 -9.99
N GLU A 72 -4.83 -1.57 -10.25
CA GLU A 72 -5.15 -2.87 -10.86
C GLU A 72 -4.72 -2.95 -12.34
N ALA A 73 -4.45 -1.80 -12.97
CA ALA A 73 -3.98 -1.71 -14.35
C ALA A 73 -2.45 -1.70 -14.46
N ALA A 74 -1.73 -1.83 -13.37
CA ALA A 74 -0.28 -1.58 -13.30
C ALA A 74 0.58 -2.57 -14.12
N GLY A 75 0.07 -3.73 -14.52
CA GLY A 75 0.82 -4.67 -15.35
C GLY A 75 0.34 -6.12 -15.29
N ASP A 76 0.97 -6.97 -16.10
CA ASP A 76 0.68 -8.39 -16.14
C ASP A 76 1.39 -9.13 -15.00
N PRO A 77 0.67 -9.78 -14.07
CA PRO A 77 1.27 -10.55 -12.99
C PRO A 77 1.89 -11.88 -13.43
N ALA A 78 1.71 -12.28 -14.70
CA ALA A 78 2.21 -13.55 -15.20
C ALA A 78 3.71 -13.55 -15.54
N VAL A 79 4.36 -12.40 -15.49
CA VAL A 79 5.80 -12.29 -15.80
C VAL A 79 6.63 -12.78 -14.62
N ALA A 80 7.41 -13.85 -14.83
CA ALA A 80 8.38 -14.30 -13.83
C ALA A 80 9.44 -13.22 -13.62
N PRO A 81 9.72 -12.80 -12.38
CA PRO A 81 10.72 -11.78 -12.11
C PRO A 81 12.14 -12.30 -12.33
N ASP A 82 13.02 -11.39 -12.73
CA ASP A 82 14.47 -11.59 -12.80
C ASP A 82 15.22 -10.41 -12.17
N ALA A 83 16.56 -10.47 -12.17
CA ALA A 83 17.39 -9.43 -11.56
C ALA A 83 17.38 -8.10 -12.33
N THR A 84 16.80 -8.03 -13.52
CA THR A 84 16.62 -6.81 -14.33
C THR A 84 15.23 -6.22 -14.20
N SER A 85 14.27 -6.96 -13.64
CA SER A 85 12.89 -6.54 -13.48
C SER A 85 12.79 -5.18 -12.79
N GLY A 86 11.94 -4.30 -13.34
CA GLY A 86 11.56 -3.03 -12.72
C GLY A 86 10.53 -3.24 -11.62
N TYR A 87 10.08 -2.15 -11.02
CA TYR A 87 8.99 -2.17 -10.07
C TYR A 87 7.64 -1.97 -10.77
N ILE A 88 6.67 -2.84 -10.46
CA ILE A 88 5.29 -2.70 -10.92
C ILE A 88 4.48 -2.10 -9.79
N ARG A 89 3.80 -0.98 -10.06
CA ARG A 89 3.08 -0.19 -9.04
C ARG A 89 1.71 -0.78 -8.70
N TYR A 90 1.62 -2.03 -8.32
CA TYR A 90 0.35 -2.58 -7.83
C TYR A 90 -0.20 -1.85 -6.61
N GLN A 91 0.67 -1.12 -5.87
CA GLN A 91 0.35 -0.42 -4.62
C GLN A 91 -0.13 -1.40 -3.53
N GLY A 92 -1.16 -1.06 -2.75
CA GLY A 92 -1.67 -1.92 -1.66
C GLY A 92 -0.70 -2.00 -0.47
N HIS A 93 -0.69 -3.15 0.20
CA HIS A 93 0.28 -3.44 1.26
C HIS A 93 1.21 -4.57 0.84
N GLU A 94 2.49 -4.35 0.99
CA GLU A 94 3.53 -5.34 0.72
C GLU A 94 4.55 -5.41 1.87
N VAL A 95 5.35 -6.46 1.86
CA VAL A 95 6.45 -6.64 2.80
C VAL A 95 7.75 -6.61 2.02
N TRP A 96 8.63 -5.69 2.40
CA TRP A 96 10.00 -5.61 1.93
C TRP A 96 10.97 -6.16 2.97
N ILE A 97 12.20 -6.32 2.58
CA ILE A 97 13.32 -6.65 3.47
C ILE A 97 14.29 -5.48 3.44
N GLY A 98 14.46 -4.83 4.58
CA GLY A 98 15.43 -3.75 4.75
C GLY A 98 16.84 -4.28 5.12
N PRO A 99 17.83 -3.37 5.16
CA PRO A 99 17.72 -1.96 4.84
C PRO A 99 17.80 -1.68 3.33
N GLN A 100 17.10 -0.65 2.86
CA GLN A 100 16.99 -0.28 1.44
C GLN A 100 18.34 -0.11 0.73
N ARG A 101 19.31 0.50 1.43
CA ARG A 101 20.65 0.73 0.86
C ARG A 101 21.45 -0.54 0.58
N GLU A 102 21.00 -1.69 1.09
CA GLU A 102 21.67 -2.97 0.92
C GLU A 102 20.97 -3.91 -0.07
N TRP A 103 19.90 -3.46 -0.70
CA TRP A 103 19.09 -4.29 -1.58
C TRP A 103 19.89 -4.96 -2.70
N TRP A 104 20.86 -4.26 -3.29
CA TRP A 104 21.57 -4.72 -4.49
C TRP A 104 23.08 -4.91 -4.31
N VAL A 105 23.64 -4.60 -3.15
CA VAL A 105 25.11 -4.61 -2.96
C VAL A 105 25.71 -5.98 -2.67
N HIS A 106 24.90 -6.97 -2.27
CA HIS A 106 25.37 -8.29 -1.81
C HIS A 106 25.03 -9.43 -2.79
N GLN A 107 24.75 -9.11 -4.07
CA GLN A 107 24.38 -10.07 -5.10
C GLN A 107 25.23 -9.88 -6.36
N ASP A 108 25.37 -10.96 -7.16
CA ASP A 108 26.17 -10.98 -8.39
C ASP A 108 25.29 -11.07 -9.66
N LEU A 109 23.96 -11.15 -9.51
CA LEU A 109 23.01 -11.35 -10.62
C LEU A 109 22.85 -10.11 -11.49
N ASN A 110 23.02 -8.93 -10.90
CA ASN A 110 22.97 -7.64 -11.60
C ASN A 110 24.16 -6.78 -11.17
N PRO A 111 25.33 -6.95 -11.81
CA PRO A 111 26.55 -6.20 -11.46
C PRO A 111 26.38 -4.68 -11.60
N ALA A 112 25.55 -4.21 -12.54
CA ALA A 112 25.30 -2.79 -12.72
C ALA A 112 24.58 -2.17 -11.52
N ARG A 113 23.55 -2.83 -10.99
CA ARG A 113 22.86 -2.39 -9.76
C ARG A 113 23.76 -2.48 -8.54
N ALA A 114 24.61 -3.51 -8.44
CA ALA A 114 25.59 -3.65 -7.36
C ALA A 114 26.62 -2.49 -7.40
N ALA A 115 27.22 -2.22 -8.55
CA ALA A 115 28.19 -1.14 -8.73
C ALA A 115 27.59 0.25 -8.46
N ALA A 116 26.31 0.47 -8.85
CA ALA A 116 25.59 1.69 -8.58
C ALA A 116 25.11 1.81 -7.12
N LYS A 117 25.27 0.76 -6.29
CA LYS A 117 24.67 0.67 -4.95
C LYS A 117 23.18 1.04 -4.98
N ALA A 118 22.46 0.47 -5.96
CA ALA A 118 21.09 0.86 -6.24
C ALA A 118 20.20 0.66 -5.00
N THR A 119 19.38 1.65 -4.70
CA THR A 119 18.37 1.62 -3.62
C THR A 119 16.96 1.38 -4.16
N TRP A 120 16.84 1.12 -5.48
CA TRP A 120 15.59 0.86 -6.17
C TRP A 120 15.83 -0.01 -7.42
N PRO A 121 14.93 -0.90 -7.81
CA PRO A 121 13.69 -1.29 -7.13
C PRO A 121 13.94 -2.24 -5.95
N PRO A 122 12.89 -2.58 -5.15
CA PRO A 122 12.96 -3.64 -4.17
C PRO A 122 13.19 -5.00 -4.85
N ASP A 123 13.52 -6.01 -4.06
CA ASP A 123 13.76 -7.38 -4.52
C ASP A 123 12.57 -7.94 -5.32
N PRO A 124 12.73 -8.21 -6.63
CA PRO A 124 11.60 -8.60 -7.48
C PRO A 124 11.02 -9.99 -7.14
N TRP A 125 11.80 -10.90 -6.58
CA TRP A 125 11.28 -12.20 -6.12
C TRP A 125 10.36 -12.07 -4.90
N LEU A 126 10.53 -11.05 -4.10
CA LEU A 126 9.69 -10.78 -2.94
C LEU A 126 8.52 -9.84 -3.26
N SER A 127 8.68 -8.94 -4.24
CA SER A 127 7.69 -7.91 -4.56
C SER A 127 6.77 -8.26 -5.72
N LEU A 128 7.23 -9.08 -6.69
CA LEU A 128 6.51 -9.32 -7.94
C LEU A 128 6.19 -10.79 -8.18
N ALA A 129 6.99 -11.74 -7.66
CA ALA A 129 6.83 -13.15 -7.93
C ALA A 129 5.45 -13.66 -7.49
N LYS A 130 4.97 -14.69 -8.19
CA LYS A 130 3.86 -15.50 -7.69
C LYS A 130 4.30 -16.24 -6.43
N TYR A 131 3.53 -16.10 -5.35
CA TYR A 131 3.72 -16.83 -4.10
C TYR A 131 2.97 -18.17 -4.15
N ALA A 132 3.54 -19.19 -3.54
CA ALA A 132 2.86 -20.45 -3.38
C ALA A 132 1.80 -20.36 -2.27
N LEU A 133 0.60 -20.84 -2.56
CA LEU A 133 -0.46 -21.00 -1.56
C LEU A 133 -0.10 -22.20 -0.67
N VAL A 134 0.23 -21.93 0.60
CA VAL A 134 0.58 -22.95 1.60
C VAL A 134 -0.65 -23.45 2.33
N GLU A 135 -1.50 -22.50 2.76
CA GLU A 135 -2.72 -22.81 3.49
C GLU A 135 -3.80 -21.80 3.19
N LYS A 136 -5.04 -22.28 3.07
CA LYS A 136 -6.25 -21.47 3.02
C LYS A 136 -7.32 -22.09 3.89
N LYS A 137 -7.72 -21.35 4.91
CA LYS A 137 -8.85 -21.68 5.79
C LYS A 137 -9.87 -20.55 5.76
N GLN A 138 -11.02 -20.76 6.41
CA GLN A 138 -11.96 -19.67 6.58
C GLN A 138 -11.32 -18.52 7.39
N GLY A 139 -11.21 -17.33 6.76
CA GLY A 139 -10.63 -16.16 7.39
C GLY A 139 -9.10 -16.16 7.51
N GLU A 140 -8.40 -17.13 6.92
CA GLU A 140 -6.93 -17.24 6.99
C GLU A 140 -6.31 -17.65 5.66
N LEU A 141 -5.16 -17.05 5.32
CA LEU A 141 -4.36 -17.33 4.14
C LEU A 141 -2.88 -17.31 4.49
N VAL A 142 -2.13 -18.33 4.05
CA VAL A 142 -0.67 -18.42 4.19
C VAL A 142 -0.05 -18.58 2.82
N LEU A 143 0.92 -17.71 2.50
CA LEU A 143 1.62 -17.66 1.23
C LEU A 143 3.13 -17.66 1.43
N ASP A 144 3.86 -18.43 0.61
CA ASP A 144 5.33 -18.44 0.58
C ASP A 144 5.86 -17.85 -0.72
N SER A 145 6.81 -16.93 -0.61
CA SER A 145 7.60 -16.50 -1.77
C SER A 145 8.52 -17.61 -2.26
N PRO A 146 8.99 -17.56 -3.51
CA PRO A 146 10.23 -18.24 -3.83
C PRO A 146 11.38 -17.70 -2.97
N ALA A 147 12.43 -18.50 -2.77
CA ALA A 147 13.67 -18.00 -2.19
C ALA A 147 14.31 -17.01 -3.18
N SER A 148 14.56 -15.79 -2.74
CA SER A 148 15.19 -14.79 -3.62
C SER A 148 16.68 -15.06 -3.76
N PRO A 149 17.20 -15.12 -5.00
CA PRO A 149 18.63 -15.17 -5.24
C PRO A 149 19.33 -13.81 -5.07
N VAL A 150 18.56 -12.71 -4.97
CA VAL A 150 19.08 -11.35 -4.74
C VAL A 150 19.37 -11.14 -3.25
N SER A 151 18.36 -11.27 -2.40
CA SER A 151 18.49 -11.03 -0.97
C SER A 151 18.88 -12.28 -0.16
N GLY A 152 18.74 -13.46 -0.74
CA GLY A 152 18.87 -14.74 -0.05
C GLY A 152 17.71 -15.07 0.89
N ILE A 153 16.63 -14.28 0.87
CA ILE A 153 15.51 -14.41 1.78
C ILE A 153 14.32 -15.11 1.10
N GLN A 154 13.61 -15.91 1.88
CA GLN A 154 12.26 -16.39 1.58
C GLN A 154 11.29 -15.77 2.58
N LEU A 155 10.19 -15.18 2.07
CA LEU A 155 9.12 -14.63 2.89
C LEU A 155 7.96 -15.63 2.99
N ARG A 156 7.47 -15.85 4.21
CA ARG A 156 6.13 -16.39 4.48
C ARG A 156 5.26 -15.27 4.98
N LYS A 157 4.08 -15.10 4.39
CA LYS A 157 3.07 -14.11 4.79
C LYS A 157 1.80 -14.83 5.23
N ARG A 158 1.28 -14.43 6.37
CA ARG A 158 0.00 -14.90 6.89
C ARG A 158 -0.94 -13.72 7.09
N TYR A 159 -2.14 -13.86 6.56
CA TYR A 159 -3.24 -12.91 6.72
C TYR A 159 -4.39 -13.64 7.43
N ALA A 160 -4.85 -13.11 8.56
CA ALA A 160 -5.88 -13.76 9.34
C ALA A 160 -6.87 -12.76 9.95
N LEU A 161 -8.17 -13.01 9.73
CA LEU A 161 -9.23 -12.33 10.49
C LEU A 161 -9.10 -12.72 11.96
N VAL A 162 -9.28 -11.75 12.86
CA VAL A 162 -9.03 -11.98 14.29
C VAL A 162 -10.30 -12.47 14.98
N THR A 163 -10.23 -13.67 15.56
CA THR A 163 -11.35 -14.21 16.37
C THR A 163 -11.69 -13.27 17.53
N GLY A 164 -12.97 -12.92 17.67
CA GLY A 164 -13.44 -12.01 18.71
C GLY A 164 -13.22 -10.51 18.42
N LYS A 165 -12.56 -10.17 17.28
CA LYS A 165 -12.41 -8.80 16.80
C LYS A 165 -12.76 -8.73 15.31
N PRO A 166 -14.07 -8.67 14.97
CA PRO A 166 -14.52 -8.82 13.58
C PRO A 166 -14.11 -7.65 12.67
N ASP A 167 -13.67 -6.53 13.24
CA ASP A 167 -13.13 -5.34 12.58
C ASP A 167 -11.62 -5.39 12.35
N SER A 168 -10.97 -6.53 12.62
CA SER A 168 -9.52 -6.63 12.67
C SER A 168 -8.97 -7.73 11.78
N LEU A 169 -7.81 -7.41 11.14
CA LEU A 169 -6.98 -8.29 10.34
C LEU A 169 -5.57 -8.32 10.94
N ARG A 170 -5.01 -9.52 11.14
CA ARG A 170 -3.61 -9.71 11.51
C ARG A 170 -2.79 -10.04 10.28
N LEU A 171 -1.69 -9.32 10.13
CA LEU A 171 -0.67 -9.54 9.11
C LEU A 171 0.60 -10.03 9.81
N GLU A 172 1.12 -11.18 9.40
CA GLU A 172 2.36 -11.74 9.93
C GLU A 172 3.33 -11.98 8.77
N ALA A 173 4.60 -11.69 8.99
CA ALA A 173 5.67 -11.99 8.06
C ALA A 173 6.78 -12.77 8.79
N GLU A 174 7.25 -13.83 8.15
CA GLU A 174 8.45 -14.55 8.53
C GLU A 174 9.45 -14.48 7.38
N ALA A 175 10.66 -13.99 7.67
CA ALA A 175 11.76 -13.92 6.72
C ALA A 175 12.85 -14.94 7.11
N THR A 176 13.05 -15.94 6.26
CA THR A 176 14.05 -16.98 6.46
C THR A 176 15.25 -16.75 5.55
N ASN A 177 16.45 -16.75 6.11
CA ASN A 177 17.68 -16.71 5.32
C ASN A 177 17.93 -18.09 4.65
N ARG A 178 17.75 -18.14 3.34
CA ARG A 178 18.01 -19.33 2.49
C ARG A 178 19.38 -19.29 1.81
N SER A 179 20.15 -18.24 2.04
CA SER A 179 21.53 -18.17 1.54
C SER A 179 22.50 -18.95 2.42
N GLY A 180 23.68 -19.21 1.90
CA GLY A 180 24.78 -19.84 2.67
C GLY A 180 25.59 -18.84 3.49
N LYS A 181 25.18 -17.58 3.61
CA LYS A 181 25.93 -16.48 4.25
C LYS A 181 25.10 -15.83 5.36
N LEU A 182 25.78 -15.23 6.34
CA LEU A 182 25.15 -14.34 7.31
C LEU A 182 24.51 -13.14 6.57
N ALA A 183 23.29 -12.76 6.94
CA ALA A 183 22.57 -11.65 6.31
C ALA A 183 21.94 -10.75 7.37
N GLY A 184 22.37 -9.48 7.43
CA GLY A 184 21.74 -8.45 8.26
C GLY A 184 20.47 -7.94 7.57
N ARG A 185 19.30 -8.11 8.21
CA ARG A 185 18.00 -7.77 7.62
C ARG A 185 16.99 -7.30 8.66
N ASP A 186 15.97 -6.59 8.20
CA ASP A 186 14.72 -6.32 8.93
C ASP A 186 13.51 -6.59 8.04
N ILE A 187 12.36 -6.87 8.65
CA ILE A 187 11.07 -6.90 7.96
C ILE A 187 10.53 -5.49 7.91
N TRP A 188 10.12 -5.07 6.73
CA TRP A 188 9.61 -3.75 6.44
C TRP A 188 8.22 -3.83 5.84
N PHE A 189 7.19 -3.52 6.63
CA PHE A 189 5.82 -3.40 6.18
C PHE A 189 5.62 -2.06 5.47
N ASN A 190 5.07 -2.08 4.26
CA ASN A 190 4.80 -0.88 3.47
C ASN A 190 3.33 -0.86 3.04
N THR A 191 2.57 0.09 3.56
CA THR A 191 1.14 0.26 3.32
C THR A 191 0.88 1.54 2.56
N ARG A 192 0.32 1.44 1.35
CA ARG A 192 0.02 2.60 0.50
C ARG A 192 -1.43 3.02 0.60
N VAL A 193 -1.62 4.30 0.86
CA VAL A 193 -2.93 4.96 0.90
C VAL A 193 -2.89 6.22 0.04
N PRO A 194 -4.03 6.77 -0.43
CA PRO A 194 -4.05 8.05 -1.14
C PRO A 194 -3.43 9.18 -0.34
N ALA A 195 -2.77 10.12 -1.02
CA ALA A 195 -1.99 11.19 -0.39
C ALA A 195 -2.81 12.13 0.51
N HIS A 196 -4.15 12.18 0.33
CA HIS A 196 -5.06 12.96 1.17
C HIS A 196 -5.54 12.23 2.43
N THR A 197 -4.93 11.09 2.76
CA THR A 197 -5.20 10.36 4.01
C THR A 197 -4.53 11.07 5.18
N MET A 198 -5.30 11.36 6.22
CA MET A 198 -4.77 11.98 7.45
C MET A 198 -4.16 10.89 8.34
N ALA A 199 -2.85 10.94 8.54
CA ALA A 199 -2.10 9.97 9.34
C ALA A 199 -1.62 10.57 10.67
N TYR A 200 -1.63 9.74 11.72
CA TYR A 200 -1.28 10.09 13.10
C TYR A 200 -0.39 9.01 13.71
N MET A 201 0.59 9.42 14.52
CA MET A 201 1.37 8.49 15.34
C MET A 201 1.82 9.18 16.64
N PRO A 202 2.05 8.43 17.72
CA PRO A 202 2.62 8.95 18.95
C PRO A 202 4.12 9.21 18.76
N VAL A 203 4.56 10.44 19.01
CA VAL A 203 5.96 10.88 18.95
C VAL A 203 6.21 11.80 20.13
N ALA A 204 7.22 11.49 20.94
CA ALA A 204 7.47 12.23 22.19
C ALA A 204 8.05 13.62 21.93
N SER A 205 8.99 13.73 20.98
CA SER A 205 9.69 14.99 20.73
C SER A 205 10.11 15.16 19.26
N GLN A 206 10.54 16.37 18.91
CA GLN A 206 11.10 16.68 17.60
C GLN A 206 12.42 15.92 17.33
N GLU A 207 13.16 15.55 18.36
CA GLU A 207 14.42 14.82 18.26
C GLU A 207 14.23 13.38 17.75
N ASP A 208 13.00 12.86 17.89
CA ASP A 208 12.60 11.55 17.40
C ASP A 208 12.28 11.53 15.89
N LEU A 209 12.46 12.67 15.20
CA LEU A 209 12.10 12.88 13.81
C LEU A 209 13.31 13.24 12.94
N ARG A 210 13.32 12.72 11.71
CA ARG A 210 14.23 13.12 10.64
C ARG A 210 13.45 13.20 9.33
N ILE A 211 13.67 14.23 8.53
CA ILE A 211 12.98 14.44 7.24
C ILE A 211 13.99 14.52 6.12
N GLU A 212 13.76 13.79 5.05
CA GLU A 212 14.59 13.77 3.83
C GLU A 212 13.73 13.87 2.56
N PRO A 213 14.00 14.81 1.63
CA PRO A 213 14.86 15.99 1.85
C PRO A 213 14.24 16.94 2.87
N SER A 214 15.08 17.70 3.57
CA SER A 214 14.62 18.66 4.60
C SER A 214 13.59 19.64 4.03
N GLY A 215 12.48 19.82 4.75
CA GLY A 215 11.39 20.75 4.38
C GLY A 215 10.41 20.20 3.33
N ALA A 216 10.62 19.00 2.80
CA ALA A 216 9.73 18.42 1.77
C ALA A 216 8.34 18.03 2.32
N LEU A 217 8.23 17.74 3.63
CA LEU A 217 6.98 17.37 4.28
C LEU A 217 6.59 18.43 5.31
N ARG A 218 5.27 18.62 5.46
CA ARG A 218 4.70 19.43 6.54
C ARG A 218 4.00 18.53 7.54
N TYR A 219 4.16 18.82 8.80
CA TYR A 219 3.54 18.07 9.89
C TYR A 219 3.27 18.98 11.10
N THR A 220 2.34 18.54 11.92
CA THR A 220 2.05 19.13 13.21
C THR A 220 2.43 18.13 14.31
N LEU A 221 3.31 18.54 15.25
CA LEU A 221 3.62 17.80 16.46
C LEU A 221 3.05 18.55 17.66
N GLY A 222 2.11 17.95 18.37
CA GLY A 222 1.48 18.57 19.52
C GLY A 222 0.76 17.56 20.40
N GLY A 223 0.90 17.70 21.73
CA GLY A 223 0.33 16.76 22.69
C GLY A 223 0.87 15.33 22.54
N GLY A 224 2.16 15.16 22.23
CA GLY A 224 2.77 13.84 22.03
C GLY A 224 2.31 13.09 20.75
N LEU A 225 1.63 13.78 19.85
CA LEU A 225 1.10 13.19 18.61
C LEU A 225 1.55 13.98 17.38
N LEU A 226 2.12 13.26 16.42
CA LEU A 226 2.44 13.77 15.08
C LEU A 226 1.27 13.52 14.14
N SER A 227 0.98 14.48 13.28
CA SER A 227 0.13 14.31 12.08
C SER A 227 0.80 14.92 10.87
N LEU A 228 0.73 14.26 9.71
CA LEU A 228 1.08 14.90 8.45
C LEU A 228 -0.02 15.89 8.05
N ASP A 229 0.41 17.07 7.59
CA ASP A 229 -0.51 18.04 7.05
C ASP A 229 -0.92 17.65 5.63
N LEU A 230 -2.21 17.72 5.34
CA LEU A 230 -2.73 17.41 4.01
C LEU A 230 -2.16 18.39 2.96
N PRO A 231 -1.88 17.90 1.73
CA PRO A 231 -1.63 18.79 0.60
C PRO A 231 -2.90 19.57 0.26
N MET A 232 -2.76 20.89 0.17
CA MET A 232 -3.85 21.80 -0.16
C MET A 232 -3.77 22.21 -1.64
N PRO A 233 -4.91 22.53 -2.29
CA PRO A 233 -4.90 23.10 -3.62
C PRO A 233 -3.99 24.35 -3.68
N GLY A 234 -3.09 24.40 -4.67
CA GLY A 234 -2.09 25.46 -4.82
C GLY A 234 -0.79 25.27 -4.04
N ASP A 235 -0.69 24.24 -3.22
CA ASP A 235 0.62 23.85 -2.62
C ASP A 235 1.58 23.39 -3.71
N ALA A 236 2.88 23.64 -3.52
CA ALA A 236 3.91 22.96 -4.32
C ALA A 236 3.84 21.44 -4.13
N PRO A 237 4.21 20.65 -5.15
CA PRO A 237 4.30 19.21 -5.01
C PRO A 237 5.16 18.83 -3.80
N ARG A 238 4.70 17.87 -3.00
CA ARG A 238 5.41 17.39 -1.82
C ARG A 238 5.93 15.99 -2.09
N LYS A 239 7.24 15.83 -2.02
CA LYS A 239 7.87 14.52 -2.18
C LYS A 239 8.99 14.39 -1.17
N GLY A 240 8.85 13.45 -0.25
CA GLY A 240 9.84 13.25 0.78
C GLY A 240 9.44 12.17 1.78
N LYS A 241 10.35 11.88 2.67
CA LYS A 241 10.19 10.86 3.70
C LYS A 241 10.46 11.45 5.09
N LEU A 242 9.59 11.13 6.02
CA LEU A 242 9.73 11.38 7.45
C LEU A 242 10.06 10.05 8.12
N PHE A 243 11.13 10.02 8.90
CA PHE A 243 11.58 8.92 9.72
C PHE A 243 11.26 9.24 11.17
N ALA A 244 10.59 8.35 11.87
CA ALA A 244 10.20 8.57 13.25
C ALA A 244 10.59 7.41 14.16
N GLN A 245 10.94 7.75 15.39
CA GLN A 245 10.90 6.82 16.52
C GLN A 245 9.58 7.07 17.25
N PRO A 246 8.56 6.24 17.09
CA PRO A 246 7.30 6.43 17.81
C PRO A 246 7.50 6.17 19.30
N SER A 247 6.70 6.83 20.17
CA SER A 247 6.72 6.57 21.62
C SER A 247 5.89 5.34 22.01
N HIS A 248 5.01 4.87 21.10
CA HIS A 248 4.17 3.67 21.27
C HIS A 248 4.02 2.93 19.94
N GLY A 249 3.68 1.65 19.99
CA GLY A 249 3.60 0.77 18.82
C GLY A 249 2.29 0.88 18.03
N TRP A 250 1.92 2.09 17.58
CA TRP A 250 0.76 2.25 16.71
C TRP A 250 0.87 3.48 15.79
N LEU A 251 0.15 3.41 14.69
CA LEU A 251 -0.20 4.54 13.84
C LEU A 251 -1.67 4.46 13.43
N ALA A 252 -2.30 5.58 13.14
CA ALA A 252 -3.69 5.66 12.71
C ALA A 252 -3.82 6.49 11.44
N ALA A 253 -4.82 6.16 10.62
CA ALA A 253 -5.10 6.85 9.38
C ALA A 253 -6.62 7.00 9.19
N PHE A 254 -7.05 8.16 8.65
CA PHE A 254 -8.47 8.49 8.47
C PHE A 254 -8.75 8.89 7.03
N ARG A 255 -9.75 8.24 6.43
CA ARG A 255 -10.28 8.60 5.10
C ARG A 255 -11.65 7.94 4.85
N ASP A 256 -12.44 8.51 3.97
CA ASP A 256 -13.67 7.94 3.43
C ASP A 256 -14.62 7.36 4.48
N GLY A 257 -14.76 8.04 5.63
CA GLY A 257 -15.63 7.60 6.72
C GLY A 257 -15.12 6.37 7.47
N GLN A 258 -13.81 6.11 7.42
CA GLN A 258 -13.13 5.00 8.08
C GLN A 258 -11.91 5.50 8.85
N ALA A 259 -11.63 4.86 9.99
CA ALA A 259 -10.41 5.00 10.77
C ALA A 259 -9.68 3.65 10.79
N LEU A 260 -8.48 3.58 10.23
CA LEU A 260 -7.58 2.43 10.30
C LEU A 260 -6.56 2.67 11.40
N VAL A 261 -6.38 1.71 12.31
CA VAL A 261 -5.31 1.70 13.30
C VAL A 261 -4.44 0.49 13.06
N ILE A 262 -3.15 0.73 12.83
CA ILE A 262 -2.11 -0.28 12.65
C ILE A 262 -1.30 -0.35 13.95
N GLN A 263 -1.32 -1.49 14.62
CA GLN A 263 -0.56 -1.76 15.82
C GLN A 263 0.59 -2.72 15.52
N PHE A 264 1.75 -2.46 16.11
CA PHE A 264 2.97 -3.23 15.92
C PHE A 264 3.77 -3.28 17.24
N ALA A 265 4.73 -4.19 17.33
CA ALA A 265 5.61 -4.24 18.49
C ALA A 265 6.52 -3.02 18.52
N HIS A 266 6.35 -2.15 19.52
CA HIS A 266 7.24 -1.01 19.74
C HIS A 266 8.66 -1.50 20.07
N GLN A 267 9.66 -0.91 19.41
CA GLN A 267 11.06 -1.27 19.55
C GLN A 267 11.88 -0.07 20.05
N PRO A 268 12.89 -0.30 20.86
CA PRO A 268 13.84 0.76 21.19
C PRO A 268 14.62 1.19 19.92
N ARG A 269 14.98 2.46 19.83
CA ARG A 269 15.71 3.02 18.67
C ARG A 269 16.96 2.21 18.31
N ALA A 270 17.68 1.66 19.30
CA ALA A 270 18.87 0.84 19.09
C ALA A 270 18.62 -0.49 18.38
N ALA A 271 17.38 -0.99 18.37
CA ALA A 271 17.01 -2.21 17.64
C ALA A 271 16.68 -1.95 16.17
N ILE A 272 16.46 -0.70 15.80
CA ILE A 272 16.14 -0.30 14.41
C ILE A 272 17.44 0.10 13.71
N HIS A 273 17.56 -0.30 12.44
CA HIS A 273 18.73 0.03 11.63
C HIS A 273 18.98 1.56 11.63
N PRO A 274 20.24 2.04 11.76
CA PRO A 274 20.54 3.47 11.92
C PRO A 274 20.03 4.39 10.79
N ALA A 275 19.93 3.85 9.55
CA ALA A 275 19.43 4.60 8.41
C ALA A 275 17.90 4.70 8.35
N GLN A 276 17.18 3.99 9.22
CA GLN A 276 15.71 3.86 9.20
C GLN A 276 15.07 4.47 10.45
N GLY A 277 13.77 4.78 10.39
CA GLY A 277 12.90 4.98 11.55
C GLY A 277 12.14 3.68 11.86
N GLN A 278 11.63 3.50 13.06
CA GLN A 278 10.69 2.41 13.29
C GLN A 278 9.40 2.63 12.49
N VAL A 279 8.96 3.87 12.36
CA VAL A 279 7.90 4.29 11.42
C VAL A 279 8.48 5.25 10.42
N GLU A 280 8.16 5.06 9.15
CA GLU A 280 8.49 5.98 8.09
C GLU A 280 7.21 6.39 7.34
N LEU A 281 7.09 7.66 7.01
CA LEU A 281 6.00 8.19 6.21
C LEU A 281 6.59 8.80 4.93
N TYR A 282 6.31 8.17 3.77
CA TYR A 282 6.71 8.74 2.49
C TYR A 282 5.48 9.33 1.81
N GLN A 283 5.57 10.60 1.42
CA GLN A 283 4.53 11.28 0.68
C GLN A 283 5.03 11.65 -0.71
N ASP A 284 4.23 11.34 -1.73
CA ASP A 284 4.37 11.82 -3.10
C ASP A 284 3.02 12.43 -3.48
N ALA A 285 2.85 13.73 -3.23
CA ALA A 285 1.60 14.45 -3.41
C ALA A 285 1.69 15.41 -4.58
N VAL A 286 0.72 15.29 -5.50
CA VAL A 286 0.57 16.18 -6.66
C VAL A 286 -0.32 17.35 -6.26
N ALA A 287 0.19 18.59 -6.39
CA ALA A 287 -0.46 19.82 -5.91
C ALA A 287 -1.89 20.02 -6.40
N ASP A 288 -2.12 19.83 -7.70
CA ASP A 288 -3.43 20.11 -8.33
C ASP A 288 -4.29 18.85 -8.48
N ALA A 289 -3.84 17.71 -7.98
CA ALA A 289 -4.57 16.46 -8.05
C ALA A 289 -4.33 15.61 -6.78
N PRO A 290 -4.85 16.01 -5.61
CA PRO A 290 -4.60 15.34 -4.33
C PRO A 290 -5.04 13.86 -4.34
N GLY A 291 -5.94 13.46 -5.22
CA GLY A 291 -6.33 12.06 -5.42
C GLY A 291 -5.33 11.22 -6.24
N LYS A 292 -4.31 11.83 -6.87
CA LYS A 292 -3.31 11.11 -7.69
C LYS A 292 -2.01 10.78 -6.94
N GLY A 293 -1.79 11.38 -5.79
CA GLY A 293 -0.62 11.11 -4.97
C GLY A 293 -0.80 9.91 -4.06
N MET A 294 0.29 9.55 -3.36
CA MET A 294 0.29 8.48 -2.35
C MET A 294 0.93 8.93 -1.05
N LEU A 295 0.53 8.26 0.00
CA LEU A 295 1.20 8.25 1.30
C LEU A 295 1.54 6.79 1.62
N GLU A 296 2.79 6.52 1.95
CA GLU A 296 3.23 5.23 2.48
C GLU A 296 3.28 5.33 4.01
N LEU A 297 2.63 4.36 4.64
CA LEU A 297 2.67 4.11 6.08
C LEU A 297 3.56 2.90 6.26
N GLU A 298 4.77 3.11 6.77
CA GLU A 298 5.79 2.09 6.80
C GLU A 298 6.18 1.76 8.24
N VAL A 299 6.36 0.47 8.53
CA VAL A 299 6.76 -0.01 9.85
C VAL A 299 7.92 -0.98 9.72
N HIS A 300 8.99 -0.75 10.48
CA HIS A 300 10.17 -1.59 10.54
C HIS A 300 10.20 -2.46 11.79
N ALA A 301 10.52 -3.74 11.60
CA ALA A 301 10.89 -4.65 12.67
C ALA A 301 12.37 -4.44 13.08
N PRO A 302 12.85 -5.08 14.16
CA PRO A 302 14.25 -5.04 14.53
C PRO A 302 15.18 -5.51 13.41
N TYR A 303 16.30 -4.79 13.23
CA TYR A 303 17.38 -5.23 12.38
C TYR A 303 18.18 -6.33 13.08
N VAL A 304 18.30 -7.50 12.44
CA VAL A 304 18.97 -8.66 12.99
C VAL A 304 19.90 -9.32 11.98
N GLU A 305 21.00 -9.93 12.46
CA GLU A 305 21.85 -10.79 11.67
C GLU A 305 21.30 -12.23 11.67
N LEU A 306 20.92 -12.71 10.50
CA LEU A 306 20.38 -14.06 10.30
C LEU A 306 21.46 -14.99 9.80
N ALA A 307 21.81 -16.01 10.59
CA ALA A 307 22.60 -17.15 10.12
C ALA A 307 21.86 -17.92 9.01
N PRO A 308 22.53 -18.71 8.16
CA PRO A 308 21.90 -19.61 7.22
C PRO A 308 20.84 -20.49 7.87
N GLY A 309 19.62 -20.50 7.33
CA GLY A 309 18.47 -21.23 7.87
C GLY A 309 17.74 -20.53 9.03
N ALA A 310 18.29 -19.48 9.63
CA ALA A 310 17.61 -18.71 10.68
C ALA A 310 16.47 -17.85 10.10
N ALA A 311 15.49 -17.56 10.95
CA ALA A 311 14.33 -16.74 10.58
C ALA A 311 14.06 -15.65 11.60
N MET A 312 13.50 -14.53 11.14
CA MET A 312 12.91 -13.48 11.95
C MET A 312 11.42 -13.34 11.66
N ARG A 313 10.66 -12.78 12.62
CA ARG A 313 9.21 -12.60 12.51
C ARG A 313 8.81 -11.22 12.94
N ALA A 314 7.78 -10.69 12.27
CA ALA A 314 7.11 -9.46 12.65
C ALA A 314 5.61 -9.55 12.33
N SER A 315 4.81 -8.72 13.00
CA SER A 315 3.37 -8.68 12.74
C SER A 315 2.80 -7.30 12.94
N GLU A 316 1.71 -7.05 12.22
CA GLU A 316 0.83 -5.91 12.42
C GLU A 316 -0.59 -6.41 12.76
N LEU A 317 -1.27 -5.69 13.64
CA LEU A 317 -2.71 -5.83 13.87
C LEU A 317 -3.40 -4.60 13.31
N TRP A 318 -4.21 -4.78 12.30
CA TRP A 318 -5.01 -3.74 11.69
C TRP A 318 -6.43 -3.78 12.23
N THR A 319 -6.92 -2.68 12.78
CA THR A 319 -8.31 -2.52 13.19
C THR A 319 -8.92 -1.36 12.42
N ILE A 320 -10.07 -1.59 11.76
CA ILE A 320 -10.76 -0.57 10.99
C ILE A 320 -12.14 -0.31 11.59
N MET A 321 -12.44 0.97 11.84
CA MET A 321 -13.66 1.40 12.50
C MET A 321 -14.42 2.42 11.66
N PRO A 322 -15.75 2.51 11.74
CA PRO A 322 -16.51 3.58 11.11
C PRO A 322 -16.16 4.92 11.77
N TYR A 323 -15.93 5.93 10.94
CA TYR A 323 -15.72 7.30 11.38
C TYR A 323 -16.69 8.25 10.68
N THR A 324 -17.49 8.97 11.45
CA THR A 324 -18.52 9.90 10.94
C THR A 324 -18.28 11.35 11.37
N GLY A 325 -17.16 11.61 12.06
CA GLY A 325 -16.81 12.95 12.51
C GLY A 325 -16.23 13.84 11.42
N PRO A 326 -15.96 15.13 11.73
CA PRO A 326 -15.26 16.05 10.82
C PRO A 326 -13.84 15.57 10.48
N ALA A 327 -13.39 15.83 9.25
CA ALA A 327 -12.01 15.55 8.81
C ALA A 327 -11.04 16.62 9.35
N THR A 328 -10.92 16.70 10.69
CA THR A 328 -10.02 17.62 11.38
C THR A 328 -9.16 16.86 12.39
N ARG A 329 -7.96 17.40 12.66
CA ARG A 329 -7.03 16.81 13.62
C ARG A 329 -7.70 16.56 14.98
N ASP A 330 -8.34 17.58 15.54
CA ASP A 330 -8.95 17.48 16.87
C ASP A 330 -10.03 16.42 16.94
N ALA A 331 -10.91 16.36 15.94
CA ALA A 331 -11.98 15.35 15.89
C ALA A 331 -11.41 13.92 15.75
N HIS A 332 -10.33 13.72 14.97
CA HIS A 332 -9.65 12.44 14.87
C HIS A 332 -8.97 12.04 16.18
N LEU A 333 -8.29 12.97 16.86
CA LEU A 333 -7.66 12.70 18.15
C LEU A 333 -8.69 12.39 19.24
N ASP A 334 -9.82 13.09 19.25
CA ASP A 334 -10.92 12.80 20.17
C ASP A 334 -11.55 11.43 19.90
N PHE A 335 -11.65 11.03 18.62
CA PHE A 335 -12.09 9.68 18.29
C PHE A 335 -11.10 8.64 18.81
N LEU A 336 -9.80 8.80 18.56
CA LEU A 336 -8.76 7.89 19.06
C LEU A 336 -8.78 7.79 20.59
N ARG A 337 -8.91 8.91 21.31
CA ARG A 337 -9.01 8.93 22.78
C ARG A 337 -10.22 8.15 23.28
N ARG A 338 -11.39 8.36 22.70
CA ARG A 338 -12.63 7.64 23.09
C ARG A 338 -12.53 6.14 22.87
N HIS A 339 -11.82 5.71 21.83
CA HIS A 339 -11.70 4.30 21.46
C HIS A 339 -10.38 3.66 21.92
N ALA A 340 -9.52 4.38 22.64
CA ALA A 340 -8.18 3.90 23.01
C ALA A 340 -8.22 2.55 23.74
N ALA A 341 -9.12 2.37 24.70
CA ALA A 341 -9.26 1.12 25.45
C ALA A 341 -9.72 -0.05 24.55
N GLN A 342 -10.70 0.17 23.66
CA GLN A 342 -11.16 -0.82 22.69
C GLN A 342 -10.05 -1.22 21.71
N LEU A 343 -9.29 -0.24 21.24
CA LEU A 343 -8.16 -0.42 20.34
C LEU A 343 -6.95 -1.04 21.05
N GLY A 344 -6.84 -0.93 22.37
CA GLY A 344 -5.67 -1.36 23.14
C GLY A 344 -4.44 -0.48 22.85
N ILE A 345 -4.65 0.82 22.63
CA ILE A 345 -3.58 1.80 22.40
C ILE A 345 -3.51 2.82 23.55
N SER A 346 -2.31 3.36 23.78
CA SER A 346 -2.10 4.50 24.69
C SER A 346 -2.01 5.78 23.88
N ILE A 347 -2.76 6.79 24.27
CA ILE A 347 -2.69 8.14 23.70
C ILE A 347 -1.89 9.00 24.69
N PRO A 348 -0.81 9.67 24.23
CA PRO A 348 -0.02 10.57 25.08
C PRO A 348 -0.82 11.70 25.69
#